data_2a48255336f66f1ebc64f57349bab346
#
_entry.id   2a48255336f66f1ebc64f57349bab346
#
_cell.length_a   1.000
_cell.length_b   1.000
_cell.length_c   1.000
_cell.angle_alpha   90.00
_cell.angle_beta   90.00
_cell.angle_gamma   90.00
#
_symmetry.space_group_name_H-M   'P 1'
#
loop_
_entity.id
_entity.type
_entity.pdbx_description
1 polymer ?
#
loop_
_entity_poly.entity_id
_entity_poly.type
_entity_poly.pdbx_seq_one_letter_code
_entity_poly.pdbx_strand_id
1 'polypeptide(L)'
;MKKFVTLLVTLLVIASLSFCAVAEEKPFDGQTLTISTFNFNAELLQKNVYDPFEAATGAKLVVDTGRNPERVTKIVESPKDYDVVIIGDMFVDQLREAGVLESFDSSKLSNISGIYEDARAPMGGGYGPAYTF
;
A
#
# COMPACT_ATOMS: atom_id res chain seq x y z
N MET A 1 31.67 31.04 -40.97
CA MET A 1 30.23 30.94 -40.74
C MET A 1 29.72 29.49 -40.76
N LYS A 2 29.97 28.68 -41.80
CA LYS A 2 29.49 27.28 -41.87
C LYS A 2 29.94 26.41 -40.67
N LYS A 3 31.21 26.49 -40.25
CA LYS A 3 31.75 25.72 -39.11
C LYS A 3 31.11 26.10 -37.76
N PHE A 4 30.69 27.36 -37.57
CA PHE A 4 30.03 27.82 -36.35
C PHE A 4 28.59 27.36 -36.27
N VAL A 5 27.88 27.32 -37.40
CA VAL A 5 26.51 26.78 -37.48
C VAL A 5 26.49 25.29 -37.22
N THR A 6 27.46 24.54 -37.76
CA THR A 6 27.59 23.09 -37.51
C THR A 6 27.84 22.82 -36.04
N LEU A 7 28.70 23.58 -35.36
CA LEU A 7 28.99 23.42 -33.93
C LEU A 7 27.76 23.72 -33.09
N LEU A 8 27.00 24.75 -33.43
CA LEU A 8 25.76 25.14 -32.72
C LEU A 8 24.66 24.07 -32.85
N VAL A 9 24.49 23.51 -34.05
CA VAL A 9 23.50 22.44 -34.29
C VAL A 9 23.89 21.17 -33.57
N THR A 10 25.18 20.81 -33.51
CA THR A 10 25.65 19.63 -32.78
C THR A 10 25.42 19.80 -31.27
N LEU A 11 25.64 21.00 -30.72
CA LEU A 11 25.40 21.28 -29.29
C LEU A 11 23.92 21.23 -28.96
N LEU A 12 23.03 21.67 -29.84
CA LEU A 12 21.58 21.61 -29.66
C LEU A 12 21.03 20.16 -29.66
N VAL A 13 21.59 19.31 -30.52
CA VAL A 13 21.22 17.89 -30.61
C VAL A 13 21.68 17.12 -29.39
N ILE A 14 22.83 17.43 -28.81
CA ILE A 14 23.31 16.80 -27.57
C ILE A 14 22.48 17.24 -26.38
N ALA A 15 22.04 18.50 -26.32
CA ALA A 15 21.19 19.00 -25.27
C ALA A 15 19.77 18.38 -25.30
N SER A 16 19.25 18.01 -26.46
CA SER A 16 17.95 17.36 -26.61
C SER A 16 17.97 15.87 -26.23
N LEU A 17 19.11 15.21 -26.26
CA LEU A 17 19.27 13.81 -25.84
C LEU A 17 19.39 13.63 -24.32
N SER A 18 19.68 14.70 -23.58
CA SER A 18 19.85 14.64 -22.11
C SER A 18 18.55 14.72 -21.32
N PHE A 19 17.40 14.86 -21.98
CA PHE A 19 16.08 14.93 -21.31
C PHE A 19 15.29 13.62 -21.49
N CYS A 20 15.97 12.48 -21.46
CA CYS A 20 15.31 11.25 -21.05
C CYS A 20 15.13 11.39 -19.53
N ALA A 21 13.97 11.90 -19.09
CA ALA A 21 13.52 11.70 -17.73
C ALA A 21 13.56 10.18 -17.51
N VAL A 22 14.54 9.71 -16.74
CA VAL A 22 14.49 8.36 -16.19
C VAL A 22 13.23 8.36 -15.33
N ALA A 23 12.15 7.79 -15.84
CA ALA A 23 10.96 7.54 -15.04
C ALA A 23 11.46 6.68 -13.88
N GLU A 24 11.34 7.20 -12.67
CA GLU A 24 11.67 6.46 -11.45
C GLU A 24 10.83 5.20 -11.45
N GLU A 25 11.48 4.05 -11.62
CA GLU A 25 10.79 2.76 -11.70
C GLU A 25 10.17 2.50 -10.33
N LYS A 26 8.84 2.56 -10.28
CA LYS A 26 8.12 2.38 -9.02
C LYS A 26 8.13 0.91 -8.64
N PRO A 27 8.35 0.58 -7.35
CA PRO A 27 8.62 -0.80 -6.91
C PRO A 27 7.48 -1.78 -7.18
N PHE A 28 6.23 -1.27 -7.31
CA PHE A 28 5.04 -2.11 -7.48
C PHE A 28 4.17 -1.67 -8.68
N ASP A 29 4.80 -1.08 -9.71
CA ASP A 29 4.08 -0.63 -10.89
C ASP A 29 3.32 -1.78 -11.57
N GLY A 30 2.05 -1.52 -11.90
CA GLY A 30 1.15 -2.51 -12.49
C GLY A 30 0.59 -3.56 -11.53
N GLN A 31 0.96 -3.55 -10.25
CA GLN A 31 0.38 -4.44 -9.25
C GLN A 31 -0.88 -3.83 -8.62
N THR A 32 -1.75 -4.69 -8.12
CA THR A 32 -2.97 -4.29 -7.40
C THR A 32 -2.88 -4.77 -5.96
N LEU A 33 -3.28 -3.92 -5.01
CA LEU A 33 -3.43 -4.25 -3.60
C LEU A 33 -4.89 -4.07 -3.21
N THR A 34 -5.55 -5.14 -2.80
CA THR A 34 -6.95 -5.12 -2.35
C THR A 34 -7.05 -5.01 -0.84
N ILE A 35 -7.68 -3.94 -0.37
CA ILE A 35 -7.84 -3.63 1.05
C ILE A 35 -9.31 -3.75 1.44
N SER A 36 -9.62 -4.59 2.44
CA SER A 36 -10.93 -4.61 3.08
C SER A 36 -10.92 -3.71 4.31
N THR A 37 -11.78 -2.69 4.34
CA THR A 37 -11.84 -1.70 5.43
C THR A 37 -13.26 -1.22 5.69
N PHE A 38 -13.46 -0.39 6.71
CA PHE A 38 -14.75 0.26 6.97
C PHE A 38 -14.87 1.57 6.21
N ASN A 39 -16.11 1.93 5.89
CA ASN A 39 -16.41 3.19 5.22
C ASN A 39 -16.39 4.35 6.25
N PHE A 40 -15.19 4.86 6.52
CA PHE A 40 -14.96 5.98 7.44
C PHE A 40 -14.06 7.02 6.79
N ASN A 41 -14.53 8.27 6.68
CA ASN A 41 -13.76 9.37 6.09
C ASN A 41 -13.11 9.04 4.73
N ALA A 42 -13.86 8.40 3.83
CA ALA A 42 -13.33 7.86 2.58
C ALA A 42 -12.55 8.91 1.75
N GLU A 43 -13.04 10.15 1.66
CA GLU A 43 -12.34 11.23 0.94
C GLU A 43 -11.00 11.60 1.58
N LEU A 44 -10.93 11.63 2.93
CA LEU A 44 -9.69 11.95 3.63
C LEU A 44 -8.67 10.81 3.50
N LEU A 45 -9.12 9.56 3.58
CA LEU A 45 -8.26 8.39 3.36
C LEU A 45 -7.76 8.36 1.92
N GLN A 46 -8.63 8.60 0.94
CA GLN A 46 -8.23 8.68 -0.46
C GLN A 46 -7.12 9.70 -0.65
N LYS A 47 -7.36 10.95 -0.26
CA LYS A 47 -6.44 12.06 -0.48
C LYS A 47 -5.12 11.93 0.29
N ASN A 48 -5.17 11.48 1.57
CA ASN A 48 -4.02 11.57 2.46
C ASN A 48 -3.27 10.25 2.64
N VAL A 49 -3.85 9.13 2.22
CA VAL A 49 -3.24 7.80 2.37
C VAL A 49 -3.15 7.08 1.03
N TYR A 50 -4.26 6.88 0.34
CA TYR A 50 -4.29 6.02 -0.85
C TYR A 50 -3.61 6.67 -2.06
N ASP A 51 -3.97 7.91 -2.40
CA ASP A 51 -3.33 8.63 -3.52
C ASP A 51 -1.81 8.78 -3.32
N PRO A 52 -1.30 9.21 -2.14
CA PRO A 52 0.14 9.24 -1.89
C PRO A 52 0.81 7.87 -1.96
N PHE A 53 0.16 6.82 -1.49
CA PHE A 53 0.70 5.46 -1.58
C PHE A 53 0.82 5.00 -3.03
N GLU A 54 -0.24 5.15 -3.83
CA GLU A 54 -0.22 4.82 -5.26
C GLU A 54 0.84 5.65 -6.00
N ALA A 55 0.93 6.94 -5.68
CA ALA A 55 1.93 7.83 -6.27
C ALA A 55 3.37 7.39 -5.97
N ALA A 56 3.64 6.94 -4.75
CA ALA A 56 4.97 6.52 -4.31
C ALA A 56 5.35 5.12 -4.79
N THR A 57 4.39 4.21 -4.88
CA THR A 57 4.67 2.78 -5.12
C THR A 57 4.37 2.32 -6.54
N GLY A 58 3.48 2.99 -7.26
CA GLY A 58 2.95 2.54 -8.55
C GLY A 58 1.88 1.47 -8.45
N ALA A 59 1.64 0.90 -7.26
CA ALA A 59 0.56 -0.04 -7.05
C ALA A 59 -0.80 0.65 -7.18
N LYS A 60 -1.81 -0.09 -7.64
CA LYS A 60 -3.19 0.36 -7.64
C LYS A 60 -3.92 -0.21 -6.42
N LEU A 61 -4.61 0.65 -5.66
CA LEU A 61 -5.44 0.22 -4.54
C LEU A 61 -6.87 -0.07 -4.99
N VAL A 62 -7.39 -1.22 -4.54
CA VAL A 62 -8.81 -1.57 -4.61
C VAL A 62 -9.33 -1.62 -3.18
N VAL A 63 -10.28 -0.76 -2.85
CA VAL A 63 -10.80 -0.62 -1.48
C VAL A 63 -12.22 -1.17 -1.43
N ASP A 64 -12.39 -2.35 -0.78
CA ASP A 64 -13.70 -2.92 -0.47
C ASP A 64 -14.12 -2.48 0.93
N THR A 65 -15.31 -1.88 1.03
CA THR A 65 -15.84 -1.35 2.29
C THR A 65 -17.10 -2.07 2.70
N GLY A 66 -17.33 -2.14 4.01
CA GLY A 66 -18.53 -2.76 4.56
C GLY A 66 -18.50 -2.85 6.08
N ARG A 67 -19.54 -3.41 6.67
CA ARG A 67 -19.59 -3.71 8.10
C ARG A 67 -18.77 -4.95 8.42
N ASN A 68 -18.18 -5.00 9.60
CA ASN A 68 -17.28 -6.08 9.99
C ASN A 68 -17.84 -7.50 9.75
N PRO A 69 -19.09 -7.85 10.15
CA PRO A 69 -19.60 -9.20 9.91
C PRO A 69 -19.69 -9.57 8.42
N GLU A 70 -20.11 -8.64 7.58
CA GLU A 70 -20.22 -8.85 6.12
C GLU A 70 -18.84 -9.06 5.50
N ARG A 71 -17.86 -8.27 5.95
CA ARG A 71 -16.47 -8.36 5.47
C ARG A 71 -15.80 -9.65 5.92
N VAL A 72 -16.03 -10.10 7.17
CA VAL A 72 -15.55 -11.41 7.64
C VAL A 72 -16.08 -12.51 6.74
N THR A 73 -17.38 -12.52 6.43
CA THR A 73 -17.98 -13.53 5.55
C THR A 73 -17.31 -13.54 4.18
N LYS A 74 -17.18 -12.38 3.54
CA LYS A 74 -16.53 -12.25 2.22
C LYS A 74 -15.08 -12.76 2.24
N ILE A 75 -14.29 -12.38 3.26
CA ILE A 75 -12.88 -12.76 3.37
C ILE A 75 -12.76 -14.27 3.58
N VAL A 76 -13.61 -14.87 4.41
CA VAL A 76 -13.59 -16.32 4.65
C VAL A 76 -13.99 -17.10 3.40
N GLU A 77 -14.96 -16.59 2.64
CA GLU A 77 -15.41 -17.23 1.39
C GLU A 77 -14.38 -17.10 0.24
N SER A 78 -13.65 -15.97 0.18
CA SER A 78 -12.72 -15.67 -0.90
C SER A 78 -11.44 -14.98 -0.37
N PRO A 79 -10.62 -15.66 0.44
CA PRO A 79 -9.47 -15.03 1.10
C PRO A 79 -8.40 -14.54 0.12
N LYS A 80 -8.31 -15.14 -1.07
CA LYS A 80 -7.34 -14.75 -2.10
C LYS A 80 -7.67 -13.45 -2.82
N ASP A 81 -8.89 -12.93 -2.62
CA ASP A 81 -9.31 -11.66 -3.22
C ASP A 81 -8.86 -10.45 -2.39
N TYR A 82 -8.26 -10.69 -1.24
CA TYR A 82 -7.85 -9.66 -0.28
C TYR A 82 -6.39 -9.81 0.11
N ASP A 83 -5.66 -8.70 0.12
CA ASP A 83 -4.26 -8.64 0.57
C ASP A 83 -4.16 -8.08 2.00
N VAL A 84 -5.02 -7.12 2.35
CA VAL A 84 -5.00 -6.45 3.66
C VAL A 84 -6.43 -6.32 4.20
N VAL A 85 -6.57 -6.58 5.50
CA VAL A 85 -7.82 -6.32 6.22
C VAL A 85 -7.57 -5.35 7.39
N ILE A 86 -8.37 -4.29 7.45
CA ILE A 86 -8.44 -3.37 8.58
C ILE A 86 -9.79 -3.62 9.24
N ILE A 87 -9.81 -4.27 10.39
CA ILE A 87 -11.03 -4.76 11.02
C ILE A 87 -10.96 -4.59 12.55
N GLY A 88 -12.11 -4.57 13.23
CA GLY A 88 -12.14 -4.54 14.68
C GLY A 88 -11.53 -5.80 15.29
N ASP A 89 -10.78 -5.64 16.37
CA ASP A 89 -10.02 -6.70 17.05
C ASP A 89 -10.85 -7.93 17.37
N MET A 90 -12.11 -7.75 17.83
CA MET A 90 -13.04 -8.84 18.10
C MET A 90 -13.33 -9.77 16.91
N PHE A 91 -13.07 -9.32 15.68
CA PHE A 91 -13.28 -10.11 14.47
C PHE A 91 -12.01 -10.79 13.97
N VAL A 92 -10.86 -10.40 14.49
CA VAL A 92 -9.58 -10.98 14.09
C VAL A 92 -9.50 -12.44 14.49
N ASP A 93 -10.00 -12.80 15.68
CA ASP A 93 -10.04 -14.18 16.12
C ASP A 93 -10.85 -15.08 15.18
N GLN A 94 -11.98 -14.58 14.66
CA GLN A 94 -12.79 -15.30 13.68
C GLN A 94 -12.02 -15.57 12.39
N LEU A 95 -11.30 -14.58 11.87
CA LEU A 95 -10.46 -14.74 10.67
C LEU A 95 -9.27 -15.68 10.93
N ARG A 96 -8.68 -15.60 12.12
CA ARG A 96 -7.61 -16.49 12.53
C ARG A 96 -8.07 -17.95 12.65
N GLU A 97 -9.21 -18.19 13.29
CA GLU A 97 -9.81 -19.54 13.43
C GLU A 97 -10.19 -20.10 12.06
N ALA A 98 -10.62 -19.25 11.13
CA ALA A 98 -10.87 -19.65 9.74
C ALA A 98 -9.59 -19.94 8.94
N GLY A 99 -8.40 -19.64 9.49
CA GLY A 99 -7.12 -19.93 8.84
C GLY A 99 -6.82 -19.05 7.62
N VAL A 100 -7.44 -17.86 7.53
CA VAL A 100 -7.31 -16.96 6.37
C VAL A 100 -6.32 -15.82 6.59
N LEU A 101 -5.74 -15.71 7.79
CA LEU A 101 -4.73 -14.71 8.11
C LEU A 101 -3.33 -15.32 8.02
N GLU A 102 -2.40 -14.55 7.47
CA GLU A 102 -0.98 -14.86 7.43
C GLU A 102 -0.22 -14.04 8.48
N SER A 103 0.81 -14.64 9.07
CA SER A 103 1.73 -13.91 9.95
C SER A 103 2.71 -13.10 9.11
N PHE A 104 3.07 -11.92 9.57
CA PHE A 104 4.09 -11.11 8.93
C PHE A 104 5.30 -10.88 9.87
N ASP A 105 6.44 -10.61 9.25
CA ASP A 105 7.67 -10.29 9.96
C ASP A 105 7.65 -8.81 10.42
N SER A 106 7.38 -8.59 11.69
CA SER A 106 7.31 -7.24 12.27
C SER A 106 8.65 -6.48 12.18
N SER A 107 9.78 -7.17 11.99
CA SER A 107 11.08 -6.52 11.80
C SER A 107 11.17 -5.70 10.51
N LYS A 108 10.31 -5.99 9.54
CA LYS A 108 10.19 -5.25 8.28
C LYS A 108 9.37 -3.97 8.39
N LEU A 109 8.71 -3.75 9.52
CA LEU A 109 7.90 -2.56 9.77
C LEU A 109 8.74 -1.48 10.47
N SER A 110 9.39 -0.61 9.70
CA SER A 110 10.30 0.42 10.21
C SER A 110 9.66 1.36 11.24
N ASN A 111 8.36 1.62 11.12
CA ASN A 111 7.65 2.57 11.98
C ASN A 111 7.04 1.94 13.24
N ILE A 112 7.17 0.62 13.44
CA ILE A 112 6.57 -0.07 14.59
C ILE A 112 7.13 0.44 15.92
N SER A 113 8.39 0.89 15.94
CA SER A 113 9.02 1.44 17.14
C SER A 113 8.40 2.77 17.60
N GLY A 114 7.72 3.49 16.70
CA GLY A 114 7.02 4.74 17.02
C GLY A 114 5.64 4.52 17.64
N ILE A 115 5.15 3.30 17.72
CA ILE A 115 3.86 2.96 18.32
C ILE A 115 4.07 2.70 19.82
N TYR A 116 3.15 3.20 20.65
CA TYR A 116 3.18 2.91 22.09
C TYR A 116 3.18 1.40 22.36
N GLU A 117 3.95 0.96 23.36
CA GLU A 117 4.11 -0.46 23.66
C GLU A 117 2.79 -1.16 23.94
N ASP A 118 1.90 -0.53 24.71
CA ASP A 118 0.57 -1.05 25.02
C ASP A 118 -0.34 -1.18 23.78
N ALA A 119 -0.09 -0.36 22.75
CA ALA A 119 -0.81 -0.44 21.48
C ALA A 119 -0.21 -1.44 20.48
N ARG A 120 0.94 -2.06 20.82
CA ARG A 120 1.57 -3.12 20.05
C ARG A 120 1.17 -4.50 20.54
N ALA A 121 -0.04 -4.64 21.10
CA ALA A 121 -0.48 -5.91 21.62
C ALA A 121 -0.27 -7.02 20.58
N PRO A 122 0.50 -8.08 20.91
CA PRO A 122 0.65 -9.21 20.02
C PRO A 122 -0.72 -9.87 19.89
N MET A 123 -1.30 -9.80 18.72
CA MET A 123 -2.43 -10.67 18.40
C MET A 123 -1.92 -12.09 18.55
N GLY A 124 -2.51 -12.86 19.46
CA GLY A 124 -2.10 -14.23 19.73
C GLY A 124 -1.97 -15.02 18.41
N GLY A 125 -0.76 -15.49 18.13
CA GLY A 125 -0.45 -16.21 16.89
C GLY A 125 0.44 -15.48 15.89
N GLY A 126 0.97 -14.28 16.22
CA GLY A 126 1.95 -13.58 15.37
C GLY A 126 1.37 -12.81 14.18
N TYR A 127 0.09 -12.54 14.19
CA TYR A 127 -0.63 -11.80 13.15
C TYR A 127 -0.63 -10.28 13.41
N GLY A 128 0.51 -9.72 13.63
CA GLY A 128 0.68 -8.29 13.68
C GLY A 128 0.11 -7.54 14.89
N PRO A 129 0.43 -6.26 15.04
CA PRO A 129 -0.12 -5.43 16.09
C PRO A 129 -1.60 -5.17 15.84
N ALA A 130 -2.45 -5.48 16.84
CA ALA A 130 -3.78 -4.93 16.89
C ALA A 130 -3.68 -3.46 17.28
N TYR A 131 -4.20 -2.59 16.46
CA TYR A 131 -4.44 -1.22 16.85
C TYR A 131 -5.82 -1.16 17.49
N THR A 132 -5.88 -0.93 18.80
CA THR A 132 -7.10 -0.49 19.46
C THR A 132 -7.13 1.03 19.43
N PHE A 133 -8.23 1.59 19.01
CA PHE A 133 -8.51 3.01 19.15
C PHE A 133 -9.01 3.32 20.54
#